data_c27597b6b4c69a5f7ad0f08f228f4aab
#
_entry.id   c27597b6b4c69a5f7ad0f08f228f4aab
#
_cell.length_a   1.000
_cell.length_b   1.000
_cell.length_c   1.000
_cell.angle_alpha   90.00
_cell.angle_beta   90.00
_cell.angle_gamma   90.00
#
_symmetry.space_group_name_H-M   'P 1'
#
loop_
_entity.id
_entity.type
_entity.pdbx_description
1 polymer ?
#
loop_
_entity_poly.entity_id
_entity_poly.type
_entity_poly.pdbx_seq_one_letter_code
_entity_poly.pdbx_strand_id
1 'polypeptide(L)'
;MKHLLLVVMGLLYTATAFPFGVYIFADMEGCTGVTNSEQISGGFGAARMEEDINACVAACFEAGATRVVVRDGHSSGRNVNPAHIDPRAELIQGQTPGVRYQHLDGCEAIILLGYHAMSLTPNAILAHSYSSRNTQAMYINGREVGEIGIDALIATEHGVPVVLVIGADDACREAEDWIPGVVTCQTKKSITTQSGKCLSAKRSHARIARKTKEAVAKRHSIPMIQPVYPSTLRTELVPKGSVRVVFPEYVRDPNPRIREKTGNNVEALLIGKPRK
;
A
#
# COMPACT_ATOMS: atom_id res chain seq x y z
N MET A 1 -16.91 -5.79 -68.25
CA MET A 1 -16.57 -5.12 -67.01
C MET A 1 -16.25 -6.15 -65.96
N LYS A 2 -14.96 -6.34 -65.62
CA LYS A 2 -14.52 -7.32 -64.62
C LYS A 2 -14.34 -6.57 -63.30
N HIS A 3 -15.15 -6.87 -62.28
CA HIS A 3 -15.00 -6.34 -60.95
C HIS A 3 -13.86 -7.09 -60.21
N LEU A 4 -12.79 -6.40 -59.91
CA LEU A 4 -11.67 -6.86 -59.09
C LEU A 4 -12.07 -6.70 -57.61
N LEU A 5 -12.31 -7.82 -56.94
CA LEU A 5 -12.58 -7.83 -55.48
C LEU A 5 -11.24 -7.75 -54.75
N LEU A 6 -10.94 -6.58 -54.13
CA LEU A 6 -9.77 -6.40 -53.29
C LEU A 6 -10.08 -6.98 -51.91
N VAL A 7 -9.52 -8.15 -51.57
CA VAL A 7 -9.58 -8.67 -50.20
C VAL A 7 -8.43 -8.07 -49.41
N VAL A 8 -8.74 -7.13 -48.52
CA VAL A 8 -7.78 -6.59 -47.53
C VAL A 8 -7.70 -7.56 -46.37
N MET A 9 -6.69 -8.44 -46.35
CA MET A 9 -6.34 -9.21 -45.18
C MET A 9 -5.72 -8.27 -44.11
N GLY A 10 -6.50 -7.85 -43.12
CA GLY A 10 -6.00 -7.18 -41.92
C GLY A 10 -5.17 -8.16 -41.12
N LEU A 11 -3.84 -7.97 -41.07
CA LEU A 11 -2.97 -8.61 -40.07
C LEU A 11 -3.35 -8.09 -38.70
N LEU A 12 -4.05 -8.90 -37.91
CA LEU A 12 -4.16 -8.68 -36.45
C LEU A 12 -2.78 -8.93 -35.85
N TYR A 13 -2.02 -7.88 -35.62
CA TYR A 13 -0.84 -7.90 -34.75
C TYR A 13 -1.35 -8.12 -33.32
N THR A 14 -1.38 -9.35 -32.87
CA THR A 14 -1.45 -9.64 -31.43
C THR A 14 -0.10 -9.24 -30.83
N ALA A 15 -0.02 -8.06 -30.26
CA ALA A 15 1.11 -7.71 -29.42
C ALA A 15 1.20 -8.74 -28.29
N THR A 16 2.17 -9.61 -28.34
CA THR A 16 2.49 -10.52 -27.23
C THR A 16 2.99 -9.64 -26.08
N ALA A 17 2.12 -9.35 -25.12
CA ALA A 17 2.52 -8.67 -23.90
C ALA A 17 3.54 -9.58 -23.19
N PHE A 18 4.69 -9.04 -22.86
CA PHE A 18 5.67 -9.76 -22.02
C PHE A 18 5.03 -10.11 -20.67
N PRO A 19 5.33 -11.31 -20.13
CA PRO A 19 4.83 -11.70 -18.81
C PRO A 19 5.32 -10.72 -17.76
N PHE A 20 4.44 -10.26 -16.89
CA PHE A 20 4.78 -9.36 -15.77
C PHE A 20 4.04 -9.74 -14.50
N GLY A 21 4.68 -9.46 -13.36
CA GLY A 21 4.09 -9.62 -12.05
C GLY A 21 3.53 -8.33 -11.47
N VAL A 22 2.62 -8.46 -10.50
CA VAL A 22 2.13 -7.39 -9.64
C VAL A 22 2.35 -7.79 -8.18
N TYR A 23 2.88 -6.88 -7.39
CA TYR A 23 3.06 -7.07 -5.95
C TYR A 23 1.98 -6.30 -5.19
N ILE A 24 1.26 -6.97 -4.30
CA ILE A 24 0.25 -6.37 -3.42
C ILE A 24 0.81 -6.42 -2.00
N PHE A 25 1.13 -5.25 -1.44
CA PHE A 25 1.43 -5.13 -0.02
C PHE A 25 0.13 -4.77 0.69
N ALA A 26 -0.37 -5.69 1.51
CA ALA A 26 -1.68 -5.58 2.13
C ALA A 26 -1.57 -5.20 3.62
N ASP A 27 -2.29 -4.16 4.00
CA ASP A 27 -2.50 -3.69 5.35
C ASP A 27 -3.99 -3.78 5.70
N MET A 28 -4.40 -3.47 6.93
CA MET A 28 -5.75 -3.76 7.39
C MET A 28 -6.62 -2.52 7.60
N GLU A 29 -6.05 -1.45 8.11
CA GLU A 29 -6.77 -0.26 8.57
C GLU A 29 -7.58 0.42 7.46
N GLY A 30 -7.05 0.43 6.25
CA GLY A 30 -7.69 0.98 5.06
C GLY A 30 -8.67 0.05 4.36
N CYS A 31 -8.80 -1.21 4.78
CA CYS A 31 -9.70 -2.19 4.15
C CYS A 31 -11.17 -1.82 4.28
N THR A 32 -11.97 -2.35 3.38
CA THR A 32 -13.41 -2.10 3.26
C THR A 32 -14.13 -2.33 4.59
N GLY A 33 -14.79 -1.28 5.10
CA GLY A 33 -15.61 -1.36 6.31
C GLY A 33 -14.85 -1.35 7.64
N VAL A 34 -13.52 -1.43 7.64
CA VAL A 34 -12.70 -1.27 8.85
C VAL A 34 -12.64 0.20 9.23
N THR A 35 -13.10 0.57 10.44
CA THR A 35 -13.21 1.96 10.88
C THR A 35 -12.69 2.22 12.28
N ASN A 36 -12.42 1.17 13.07
CA ASN A 36 -12.00 1.31 14.46
C ASN A 36 -11.06 0.21 14.92
N SER A 37 -10.42 0.42 16.06
CA SER A 37 -9.39 -0.47 16.61
C SER A 37 -9.92 -1.85 17.05
N GLU A 38 -11.21 -1.96 17.40
CA GLU A 38 -11.81 -3.25 17.79
C GLU A 38 -11.89 -4.17 16.56
N GLN A 39 -12.19 -3.60 15.40
CA GLN A 39 -12.32 -4.34 14.15
C GLN A 39 -10.97 -4.90 13.65
N ILE A 40 -9.85 -4.20 13.92
CA ILE A 40 -8.52 -4.72 13.57
C ILE A 40 -8.06 -5.84 14.52
N SER A 41 -8.50 -5.82 15.76
CA SER A 41 -8.12 -6.82 16.77
C SER A 41 -8.88 -8.13 16.63
N GLY A 42 -9.94 -8.16 15.84
CA GLY A 42 -10.85 -9.29 15.65
C GLY A 42 -10.83 -9.86 14.23
N GLY A 43 -11.53 -10.97 14.02
CA GLY A 43 -11.65 -11.63 12.72
C GLY A 43 -12.33 -10.79 11.63
N PHE A 44 -13.04 -9.71 12.00
CA PHE A 44 -13.69 -8.83 11.03
C PHE A 44 -12.69 -8.16 10.08
N GLY A 45 -11.65 -7.54 10.62
CA GLY A 45 -10.63 -6.87 9.79
C GLY A 45 -9.91 -7.83 8.87
N ALA A 46 -9.54 -9.02 9.38
CA ALA A 46 -8.92 -10.07 8.59
C ALA A 46 -9.81 -10.51 7.40
N ALA A 47 -11.11 -10.77 7.66
CA ALA A 47 -12.05 -11.14 6.60
C ALA A 47 -12.22 -10.03 5.54
N ARG A 48 -12.27 -8.76 5.95
CA ARG A 48 -12.33 -7.64 5.00
C ARG A 48 -11.06 -7.50 4.18
N MET A 49 -9.89 -7.73 4.79
CA MET A 49 -8.59 -7.74 4.11
C MET A 49 -8.54 -8.86 3.06
N GLU A 50 -8.98 -10.08 3.39
CA GLU A 50 -9.06 -11.22 2.46
C GLU A 50 -9.95 -10.90 1.25
N GLU A 51 -11.12 -10.31 1.47
CA GLU A 51 -12.04 -9.94 0.40
C GLU A 51 -11.47 -8.86 -0.53
N ASP A 52 -10.86 -7.81 0.06
CA ASP A 52 -10.23 -6.73 -0.72
C ASP A 52 -9.02 -7.25 -1.52
N ILE A 53 -8.19 -8.13 -0.91
CA ILE A 53 -7.08 -8.82 -1.59
C ILE A 53 -7.60 -9.60 -2.79
N ASN A 54 -8.62 -10.44 -2.62
CA ASN A 54 -9.15 -11.28 -3.69
C ASN A 54 -9.74 -10.44 -4.84
N ALA A 55 -10.44 -9.34 -4.52
CA ALA A 55 -10.93 -8.41 -5.54
C ALA A 55 -9.80 -7.76 -6.34
N CYS A 56 -8.68 -7.44 -5.67
CA CYS A 56 -7.49 -6.87 -6.29
C CYS A 56 -6.74 -7.92 -7.13
N VAL A 57 -6.51 -9.13 -6.60
CA VAL A 57 -5.82 -10.25 -7.28
C VAL A 57 -6.54 -10.62 -8.56
N ALA A 58 -7.85 -10.84 -8.51
CA ALA A 58 -8.65 -11.15 -9.69
C ALA A 58 -8.50 -10.06 -10.76
N ALA A 59 -8.56 -8.79 -10.37
CA ALA A 59 -8.43 -7.66 -11.29
C ALA A 59 -7.01 -7.52 -11.89
N CYS A 60 -5.95 -7.91 -11.16
CA CYS A 60 -4.58 -7.96 -11.70
C CYS A 60 -4.48 -8.98 -12.85
N PHE A 61 -5.00 -10.19 -12.64
CA PHE A 61 -5.02 -11.21 -13.71
C PHE A 61 -5.90 -10.81 -14.89
N GLU A 62 -7.07 -10.21 -14.65
CA GLU A 62 -7.90 -9.64 -15.71
C GLU A 62 -7.22 -8.52 -16.49
N ALA A 63 -6.27 -7.80 -15.87
CA ALA A 63 -5.46 -6.77 -16.50
C ALA A 63 -4.20 -7.32 -17.22
N GLY A 64 -4.02 -8.64 -17.24
CA GLY A 64 -2.94 -9.32 -17.98
C GLY A 64 -1.71 -9.65 -17.15
N ALA A 65 -1.72 -9.45 -15.83
CA ALA A 65 -0.64 -9.95 -14.98
C ALA A 65 -0.57 -11.47 -15.06
N THR A 66 0.66 -12.00 -15.13
CA THR A 66 0.91 -13.44 -15.17
C THR A 66 1.29 -14.01 -13.81
N ARG A 67 1.63 -13.13 -12.86
CA ARG A 67 2.01 -13.45 -11.50
C ARG A 67 1.46 -12.37 -10.55
N VAL A 68 0.92 -12.77 -9.40
CA VAL A 68 0.52 -11.84 -8.35
C VAL A 68 1.08 -12.33 -7.02
N VAL A 69 1.90 -11.50 -6.40
CA VAL A 69 2.46 -11.75 -5.06
C VAL A 69 1.71 -10.90 -4.06
N VAL A 70 1.19 -11.51 -3.02
CA VAL A 70 0.51 -10.83 -1.91
C VAL A 70 1.37 -10.92 -0.66
N ARG A 71 1.72 -9.80 -0.07
CA ARG A 71 2.37 -9.70 1.23
C ARG A 71 1.33 -9.32 2.29
N ASP A 72 1.11 -10.18 3.27
CA ASP A 72 0.41 -9.82 4.49
C ASP A 72 1.34 -8.92 5.32
N GLY A 73 1.11 -7.61 5.27
CA GLY A 73 1.98 -6.57 5.84
C GLY A 73 1.53 -6.06 7.20
N HIS A 74 0.28 -6.29 7.60
CA HIS A 74 -0.27 -5.77 8.84
C HIS A 74 0.35 -6.45 10.07
N SER A 75 0.87 -5.67 11.01
CA SER A 75 1.35 -6.14 12.32
C SER A 75 2.33 -7.32 12.21
N SER A 76 1.93 -8.52 12.62
CA SER A 76 2.77 -9.73 12.60
C SER A 76 2.87 -10.39 11.22
N GLY A 77 2.10 -9.95 10.24
CA GLY A 77 2.01 -10.56 8.92
C GLY A 77 1.36 -11.95 8.91
N ARG A 78 0.43 -12.21 9.82
CA ARG A 78 -0.28 -13.50 9.97
C ARG A 78 -1.78 -13.28 10.16
N ASN A 79 -2.34 -12.38 9.36
CA ASN A 79 -3.71 -11.92 9.54
C ASN A 79 -4.70 -12.69 8.68
N VAL A 80 -4.30 -13.02 7.45
CA VAL A 80 -5.18 -13.70 6.49
C VAL A 80 -5.04 -15.22 6.54
N ASN A 81 -6.14 -15.92 6.28
CA ASN A 81 -6.13 -17.37 6.13
C ASN A 81 -5.73 -17.72 4.69
N PRO A 82 -4.63 -18.48 4.46
CA PRO A 82 -4.22 -18.86 3.10
C PRO A 82 -5.30 -19.60 2.30
N ALA A 83 -6.20 -20.33 2.98
CA ALA A 83 -7.29 -21.05 2.33
C ALA A 83 -8.38 -20.12 1.74
N HIS A 84 -8.40 -18.86 2.14
CA HIS A 84 -9.38 -17.86 1.66
C HIS A 84 -8.81 -16.96 0.55
N ILE A 85 -7.52 -17.07 0.25
CA ILE A 85 -6.87 -16.25 -0.79
C ILE A 85 -7.01 -16.92 -2.14
N ASP A 86 -7.20 -16.12 -3.19
CA ASP A 86 -7.27 -16.58 -4.58
C ASP A 86 -6.10 -17.55 -4.88
N PRO A 87 -6.37 -18.79 -5.28
CA PRO A 87 -5.33 -19.83 -5.41
C PRO A 87 -4.28 -19.53 -6.48
N ARG A 88 -4.48 -18.51 -7.30
CA ARG A 88 -3.49 -18.07 -8.29
C ARG A 88 -2.44 -17.13 -7.71
N ALA A 89 -2.69 -16.56 -6.54
CA ALA A 89 -1.75 -15.65 -5.86
C ALA A 89 -0.69 -16.41 -5.06
N GLU A 90 0.51 -15.87 -5.02
CA GLU A 90 1.57 -16.30 -4.08
C GLU A 90 1.43 -15.46 -2.80
N LEU A 91 1.30 -16.11 -1.64
CA LEU A 91 1.12 -15.42 -0.36
C LEU A 91 2.37 -15.46 0.49
N ILE A 92 2.86 -14.29 0.91
CA ILE A 92 3.96 -14.13 1.87
C ILE A 92 3.38 -13.76 3.23
N GLN A 93 3.64 -14.59 4.25
CA GLN A 93 3.20 -14.37 5.62
C GLN A 93 4.34 -14.40 6.62
N GLY A 94 4.10 -13.84 7.79
CA GLY A 94 5.05 -13.78 8.89
C GLY A 94 6.04 -12.62 8.76
N GLN A 95 6.90 -12.45 9.75
CA GLN A 95 7.89 -11.39 9.74
C GLN A 95 9.03 -11.73 8.78
N THR A 96 9.42 -10.76 7.98
CA THR A 96 10.49 -10.89 6.98
C THR A 96 11.61 -9.90 7.33
N PRO A 97 12.56 -10.28 8.19
CA PRO A 97 13.61 -9.36 8.63
C PRO A 97 14.52 -8.97 7.46
N GLY A 98 14.84 -7.69 7.38
CA GLY A 98 15.89 -7.16 6.51
C GLY A 98 15.47 -6.80 5.08
N VAL A 99 14.26 -7.13 4.62
CA VAL A 99 13.74 -6.76 3.29
C VAL A 99 12.24 -6.45 3.39
N ARG A 100 11.84 -5.28 2.86
CA ARG A 100 10.41 -4.87 2.85
C ARG A 100 9.62 -5.62 1.77
N TYR A 101 10.16 -5.68 0.55
CA TYR A 101 9.53 -6.30 -0.61
C TYR A 101 10.23 -7.61 -1.00
N GLN A 102 9.92 -8.69 -0.30
CA GLN A 102 10.46 -10.02 -0.63
C GLN A 102 9.78 -10.60 -1.88
N HIS A 103 10.54 -11.32 -2.71
CA HIS A 103 10.06 -11.94 -3.95
C HIS A 103 9.46 -10.93 -4.95
N LEU A 104 10.00 -9.71 -4.99
CA LEU A 104 9.58 -8.65 -5.93
C LEU A 104 10.04 -8.91 -7.36
N ASP A 105 10.99 -9.83 -7.58
CA ASP A 105 11.55 -10.14 -8.89
C ASP A 105 10.47 -10.43 -9.93
N GLY A 106 10.57 -9.80 -11.10
CA GLY A 106 9.60 -9.93 -12.18
C GLY A 106 8.28 -9.20 -11.97
N CYS A 107 8.14 -8.42 -10.88
CA CYS A 107 7.02 -7.51 -10.71
C CYS A 107 7.34 -6.14 -11.35
N GLU A 108 6.35 -5.58 -12.05
CA GLU A 108 6.44 -4.26 -12.70
C GLU A 108 5.58 -3.20 -12.00
N ALA A 109 4.83 -3.59 -10.97
CA ALA A 109 3.94 -2.71 -10.24
C ALA A 109 3.78 -3.16 -8.79
N ILE A 110 3.68 -2.19 -7.87
CA ILE A 110 3.32 -2.39 -6.47
C ILE A 110 1.98 -1.73 -6.20
N ILE A 111 1.10 -2.43 -5.49
CA ILE A 111 -0.18 -1.94 -4.98
C ILE A 111 -0.10 -1.93 -3.45
N LEU A 112 -0.36 -0.79 -2.83
CA LEU A 112 -0.53 -0.64 -1.40
C LEU A 112 -2.02 -0.77 -1.08
N LEU A 113 -2.43 -1.91 -0.55
CA LEU A 113 -3.83 -2.23 -0.28
C LEU A 113 -4.12 -2.09 1.22
N GLY A 114 -5.24 -1.47 1.56
CA GLY A 114 -5.68 -1.36 2.95
C GLY A 114 -4.87 -0.35 3.79
N TYR A 115 -4.20 0.60 3.15
CA TYR A 115 -3.37 1.61 3.80
C TYR A 115 -4.19 2.72 4.47
N HIS A 116 -3.59 3.35 5.43
CA HIS A 116 -4.11 4.45 6.25
C HIS A 116 -3.20 5.69 6.13
N ALA A 117 -3.68 6.84 6.60
CA ALA A 117 -2.89 8.06 6.65
C ALA A 117 -1.83 8.01 7.76
N MET A 118 -0.79 8.81 7.61
CA MET A 118 0.28 8.96 8.62
C MET A 118 -0.24 9.51 9.94
N SER A 119 0.54 9.30 10.98
CA SER A 119 0.32 9.89 12.30
C SER A 119 0.03 11.39 12.22
N LEU A 120 -0.76 11.91 13.14
CA LEU A 120 -1.13 13.32 13.26
C LEU A 120 -2.03 13.85 12.13
N THR A 121 -2.48 13.02 11.17
CA THR A 121 -3.50 13.42 10.20
C THR A 121 -4.84 13.61 10.92
N PRO A 122 -5.40 14.83 10.95
CA PRO A 122 -6.60 15.12 11.74
C PRO A 122 -7.81 14.30 11.26
N ASN A 123 -8.54 13.72 12.20
CA ASN A 123 -9.76 12.94 11.96
C ASN A 123 -9.62 11.75 11.00
N ALA A 124 -8.38 11.34 10.65
CA ALA A 124 -8.14 10.21 9.77
C ALA A 124 -8.31 8.88 10.50
N ILE A 125 -9.08 7.97 9.91
CA ILE A 125 -9.34 6.63 10.47
C ILE A 125 -8.02 5.91 10.73
N LEU A 126 -7.81 5.49 11.99
CA LEU A 126 -6.71 4.64 12.45
C LEU A 126 -5.33 5.16 12.02
N ALA A 127 -5.17 6.47 11.77
CA ALA A 127 -3.93 7.08 11.32
C ALA A 127 -2.78 6.82 12.28
N HIS A 128 -1.65 6.36 11.77
CA HIS A 128 -0.42 6.14 12.53
C HIS A 128 0.79 6.01 11.58
N SER A 129 1.99 5.77 12.13
CA SER A 129 3.18 5.50 11.34
C SER A 129 3.96 4.36 12.00
N TYR A 130 3.89 3.16 11.44
CA TYR A 130 4.47 1.88 11.89
C TYR A 130 4.05 1.41 13.29
N SER A 131 4.00 2.30 14.26
CA SER A 131 3.57 1.95 15.62
C SER A 131 2.60 2.97 16.14
N SER A 132 1.33 2.61 16.16
CA SER A 132 0.26 3.44 16.74
C SER A 132 0.50 3.80 18.22
N ARG A 133 1.34 3.03 18.93
CA ARG A 133 1.65 3.25 20.35
C ARG A 133 2.91 4.04 20.59
N ASN A 134 3.95 3.88 19.78
CA ASN A 134 5.29 4.38 20.08
C ASN A 134 5.77 5.48 19.15
N THR A 135 5.22 5.59 17.94
CA THR A 135 5.63 6.58 16.95
C THR A 135 4.64 7.74 16.96
N GLN A 136 5.14 8.95 17.18
CA GLN A 136 4.35 10.16 17.10
C GLN A 136 4.36 10.74 15.69
N ALA A 137 5.53 10.84 15.07
CA ALA A 137 5.70 11.30 13.70
C ALA A 137 6.99 10.73 13.09
N MET A 138 7.06 10.70 11.77
CA MET A 138 8.26 10.36 11.03
C MET A 138 8.53 11.41 9.96
N TYR A 139 9.81 11.59 9.63
CA TYR A 139 10.27 12.54 8.63
C TYR A 139 11.38 11.93 7.79
N ILE A 140 11.32 12.14 6.49
CA ILE A 140 12.41 11.86 5.56
C ILE A 140 12.94 13.18 4.99
N ASN A 141 14.22 13.48 5.22
CA ASN A 141 14.85 14.75 4.82
C ASN A 141 14.05 15.99 5.26
N GLY A 142 13.46 15.95 6.46
CA GLY A 142 12.66 17.04 7.04
C GLY A 142 11.20 17.11 6.57
N ARG A 143 10.79 16.35 5.54
CA ARG A 143 9.39 16.22 5.13
C ARG A 143 8.69 15.14 5.94
N GLU A 144 7.54 15.46 6.52
CA GLU A 144 6.72 14.48 7.25
C GLU A 144 6.27 13.35 6.33
N VAL A 145 6.34 12.11 6.84
CA VAL A 145 6.12 10.91 6.04
C VAL A 145 5.41 9.83 6.83
N GLY A 146 4.45 9.18 6.20
CA GLY A 146 3.81 7.94 6.65
C GLY A 146 4.39 6.70 5.98
N GLU A 147 3.67 5.61 6.15
CA GLU A 147 4.04 4.32 5.54
C GLU A 147 3.94 4.37 4.02
N ILE A 148 2.96 5.09 3.46
CA ILE A 148 2.78 5.25 2.02
C ILE A 148 4.03 5.87 1.38
N GLY A 149 4.51 6.99 1.92
CA GLY A 149 5.67 7.68 1.38
C GLY A 149 6.96 6.88 1.53
N ILE A 150 7.18 6.23 2.67
CA ILE A 150 8.37 5.39 2.90
C ILE A 150 8.34 4.15 2.01
N ASP A 151 7.21 3.47 1.90
CA ASP A 151 7.07 2.28 1.06
C ASP A 151 7.26 2.62 -0.43
N ALA A 152 6.81 3.78 -0.87
CA ALA A 152 7.05 4.25 -2.24
C ALA A 152 8.52 4.59 -2.50
N LEU A 153 9.24 5.17 -1.53
CA LEU A 153 10.68 5.40 -1.64
C LEU A 153 11.45 4.08 -1.71
N ILE A 154 11.12 3.12 -0.85
CA ILE A 154 11.73 1.77 -0.88
C ILE A 154 11.41 1.05 -2.19
N ALA A 155 10.17 1.13 -2.68
CA ALA A 155 9.78 0.58 -3.98
C ALA A 155 10.66 1.11 -5.12
N THR A 156 10.94 2.41 -5.10
CA THR A 156 11.87 3.04 -6.06
C THR A 156 13.31 2.49 -5.94
N GLU A 157 13.81 2.23 -4.73
CA GLU A 157 15.13 1.61 -4.52
C GLU A 157 15.22 0.22 -5.15
N HIS A 158 14.09 -0.48 -5.27
CA HIS A 158 13.96 -1.77 -5.97
C HIS A 158 13.59 -1.62 -7.46
N GLY A 159 13.42 -0.41 -7.98
CA GLY A 159 13.12 -0.14 -9.39
C GLY A 159 11.68 -0.47 -9.81
N VAL A 160 10.73 -0.58 -8.87
CA VAL A 160 9.32 -0.91 -9.15
C VAL A 160 8.40 0.20 -8.62
N PRO A 161 7.53 0.79 -9.46
CA PRO A 161 6.65 1.87 -9.04
C PRO A 161 5.49 1.39 -8.16
N VAL A 162 5.09 2.20 -7.17
CA VAL A 162 3.77 2.09 -6.54
C VAL A 162 2.74 2.72 -7.47
N VAL A 163 1.82 1.91 -7.95
CA VAL A 163 0.86 2.33 -8.99
C VAL A 163 -0.55 2.55 -8.46
N LEU A 164 -0.87 1.97 -7.31
CA LEU A 164 -2.20 2.08 -6.68
C LEU A 164 -2.07 2.11 -5.17
N VAL A 165 -2.83 3.00 -4.54
CA VAL A 165 -3.06 3.00 -3.09
C VAL A 165 -4.55 2.86 -2.82
N ILE A 166 -4.93 1.87 -2.01
CA ILE A 166 -6.31 1.55 -1.62
C ILE A 166 -6.46 1.81 -0.12
N GLY A 167 -7.37 2.69 0.26
CA GLY A 167 -7.56 3.04 1.66
C GLY A 167 -8.71 4.01 1.92
N ALA A 168 -8.67 4.72 3.05
CA ALA A 168 -9.57 5.83 3.33
C ALA A 168 -9.23 7.06 2.47
N ASP A 169 -10.10 8.05 2.45
CA ASP A 169 -9.87 9.29 1.69
C ASP A 169 -8.60 10.04 2.11
N ASP A 170 -8.21 9.97 3.39
CA ASP A 170 -6.99 10.59 3.90
C ASP A 170 -5.72 9.89 3.38
N ALA A 171 -5.73 8.55 3.36
CA ALA A 171 -4.65 7.77 2.76
C ALA A 171 -4.52 8.04 1.25
N CYS A 172 -5.65 8.20 0.55
CA CYS A 172 -5.64 8.56 -0.87
C CYS A 172 -5.00 9.95 -1.09
N ARG A 173 -5.31 10.95 -0.25
CA ARG A 173 -4.70 12.29 -0.34
C ARG A 173 -3.19 12.24 -0.05
N GLU A 174 -2.77 11.49 0.98
CA GLU A 174 -1.34 11.29 1.28
C GLU A 174 -0.62 10.64 0.10
N ALA A 175 -1.24 9.63 -0.52
CA ALA A 175 -0.67 8.97 -1.69
C ALA A 175 -0.49 9.92 -2.87
N GLU A 176 -1.48 10.77 -3.17
CA GLU A 176 -1.43 11.77 -4.25
C GLU A 176 -0.36 12.84 -4.00
N ASP A 177 -0.14 13.21 -2.72
CA ASP A 177 0.90 14.17 -2.32
C ASP A 177 2.32 13.57 -2.45
N TRP A 178 2.50 12.29 -2.14
CA TRP A 178 3.80 11.63 -2.19
C TRP A 178 4.15 11.05 -3.56
N ILE A 179 3.18 10.52 -4.31
CA ILE A 179 3.39 9.76 -5.56
C ILE A 179 2.62 10.44 -6.70
N PRO A 180 3.23 11.38 -7.43
CA PRO A 180 2.57 12.08 -8.52
C PRO A 180 2.00 11.10 -9.56
N GLY A 181 0.71 11.23 -9.86
CA GLY A 181 0.04 10.39 -10.86
C GLY A 181 -0.37 8.99 -10.40
N VAL A 182 -0.14 8.63 -9.12
CA VAL A 182 -0.64 7.38 -8.56
C VAL A 182 -2.14 7.25 -8.72
N VAL A 183 -2.62 6.04 -8.99
CA VAL A 183 -4.06 5.78 -8.94
C VAL A 183 -4.47 5.58 -7.48
N THR A 184 -5.58 6.18 -7.07
CA THR A 184 -6.14 5.99 -5.73
C THR A 184 -7.49 5.29 -5.76
N CYS A 185 -7.76 4.50 -4.72
CA CYS A 185 -9.03 3.79 -4.55
C CYS A 185 -9.59 4.00 -3.14
N GLN A 186 -10.47 4.97 -3.01
CA GLN A 186 -11.14 5.25 -1.76
C GLN A 186 -12.21 4.19 -1.44
N THR A 187 -12.05 3.46 -0.32
CA THR A 187 -13.01 2.48 0.21
C THR A 187 -14.01 3.11 1.17
N LYS A 188 -13.58 4.15 1.87
CA LYS A 188 -14.35 4.88 2.90
C LYS A 188 -13.90 6.32 3.05
N LYS A 189 -14.70 7.13 3.72
CA LYS A 189 -14.37 8.50 4.11
C LYS A 189 -14.31 8.60 5.62
N SER A 190 -13.24 9.14 6.14
CA SER A 190 -13.02 9.39 7.56
C SER A 190 -14.01 10.44 8.12
N ILE A 191 -14.45 10.24 9.35
CA ILE A 191 -15.24 11.20 10.14
C ILE A 191 -14.49 11.54 11.42
N THR A 192 -13.95 10.52 12.10
CA THR A 192 -13.04 10.62 13.23
C THR A 192 -11.97 9.54 13.11
N THR A 193 -11.04 9.49 14.04
CA THR A 193 -10.02 8.42 14.10
C THR A 193 -10.61 7.02 14.29
N GLN A 194 -11.87 6.89 14.68
CA GLN A 194 -12.57 5.64 15.01
C GLN A 194 -13.91 5.49 14.29
N SER A 195 -14.22 6.34 13.32
CA SER A 195 -15.47 6.25 12.57
C SER A 195 -15.37 6.76 11.15
N GLY A 196 -16.17 6.21 10.24
CA GLY A 196 -16.18 6.61 8.84
C GLY A 196 -17.44 6.23 8.08
N LYS A 197 -17.62 6.87 6.94
CA LYS A 197 -18.67 6.54 5.97
C LYS A 197 -18.12 5.56 4.94
N CYS A 198 -18.51 4.29 5.05
CA CYS A 198 -18.03 3.21 4.20
C CYS A 198 -18.90 3.00 2.95
N LEU A 199 -18.30 2.50 1.89
CA LEU A 199 -19.04 1.83 0.83
C LEU A 199 -19.53 0.47 1.32
N SER A 200 -20.62 -0.06 0.73
CA SER A 200 -20.93 -1.48 0.91
C SER A 200 -19.82 -2.33 0.30
N ALA A 201 -19.57 -3.54 0.82
CA ALA A 201 -18.53 -4.44 0.33
C ALA A 201 -18.61 -4.62 -1.20
N LYS A 202 -19.80 -4.93 -1.73
CA LYS A 202 -20.03 -5.07 -3.18
C LYS A 202 -19.57 -3.84 -3.99
N ARG A 203 -19.86 -2.62 -3.53
CA ARG A 203 -19.46 -1.39 -4.23
C ARG A 203 -17.96 -1.12 -4.10
N SER A 204 -17.40 -1.44 -2.93
CA SER A 204 -15.97 -1.29 -2.69
C SER A 204 -15.17 -2.23 -3.57
N HIS A 205 -15.50 -3.52 -3.58
CA HIS A 205 -14.80 -4.52 -4.41
C HIS A 205 -14.91 -4.22 -5.91
N ALA A 206 -16.07 -3.76 -6.40
CA ALA A 206 -16.21 -3.31 -7.79
C ALA A 206 -15.32 -2.09 -8.09
N ARG A 207 -15.15 -1.17 -7.12
CA ARG A 207 -14.24 -0.02 -7.25
C ARG A 207 -12.78 -0.46 -7.23
N ILE A 208 -12.40 -1.35 -6.30
CA ILE A 208 -11.06 -1.94 -6.22
C ILE A 208 -10.70 -2.59 -7.55
N ALA A 209 -11.55 -3.47 -8.07
CA ALA A 209 -11.30 -4.15 -9.34
C ALA A 209 -11.11 -3.17 -10.50
N ARG A 210 -11.96 -2.16 -10.63
CA ARG A 210 -11.83 -1.14 -11.68
C ARG A 210 -10.55 -0.33 -11.56
N LYS A 211 -10.20 0.12 -10.32
CA LYS A 211 -9.01 0.93 -10.05
C LYS A 211 -7.72 0.13 -10.19
N THR A 212 -7.72 -1.14 -9.84
CA THR A 212 -6.60 -2.05 -10.08
C THR A 212 -6.31 -2.18 -11.57
N LYS A 213 -7.34 -2.44 -12.40
CA LYS A 213 -7.15 -2.51 -13.87
C LYS A 213 -6.62 -1.18 -14.45
N GLU A 214 -7.14 -0.05 -13.98
CA GLU A 214 -6.65 1.27 -14.37
C GLU A 214 -5.17 1.46 -14.02
N ALA A 215 -4.77 1.11 -12.80
CA ALA A 215 -3.40 1.26 -12.32
C ALA A 215 -2.41 0.35 -13.04
N VAL A 216 -2.77 -0.92 -13.22
CA VAL A 216 -1.95 -1.89 -13.95
C VAL A 216 -1.73 -1.45 -15.41
N ALA A 217 -2.75 -0.92 -16.06
CA ALA A 217 -2.62 -0.38 -17.42
C ALA A 217 -1.69 0.85 -17.48
N LYS A 218 -1.63 1.65 -16.42
CA LYS A 218 -0.80 2.86 -16.32
C LYS A 218 0.59 2.62 -15.71
N ARG A 219 0.98 1.39 -15.38
CA ARG A 219 2.17 1.09 -14.58
C ARG A 219 3.48 1.70 -15.10
N HIS A 220 3.62 1.84 -16.41
CA HIS A 220 4.80 2.44 -17.03
C HIS A 220 4.76 3.98 -17.12
N SER A 221 3.61 4.59 -16.81
CA SER A 221 3.44 6.05 -16.85
C SER A 221 3.47 6.73 -15.49
N ILE A 222 3.45 5.95 -14.40
CA ILE A 222 3.51 6.49 -13.05
C ILE A 222 4.99 6.64 -12.66
N PRO A 223 5.46 7.87 -12.37
CA PRO A 223 6.86 8.09 -12.06
C PRO A 223 7.22 7.53 -10.68
N MET A 224 8.41 6.98 -10.58
CA MET A 224 9.01 6.61 -9.30
C MET A 224 9.51 7.86 -8.56
N ILE A 225 9.25 7.92 -7.26
CA ILE A 225 9.77 9.00 -6.40
C ILE A 225 11.29 8.83 -6.29
N GLN A 226 12.05 9.86 -6.61
CA GLN A 226 13.50 9.81 -6.50
C GLN A 226 13.95 10.15 -5.06
N PRO A 227 14.54 9.22 -4.30
CA PRO A 227 15.09 9.55 -3.00
C PRO A 227 16.30 10.48 -3.14
N VAL A 228 16.40 11.44 -2.21
CA VAL A 228 17.57 12.35 -2.16
C VAL A 228 18.54 11.80 -1.14
N TYR A 229 19.75 11.48 -1.58
CA TYR A 229 20.80 10.91 -0.74
C TYR A 229 21.89 11.92 -0.37
N PRO A 230 22.48 11.82 0.84
CA PRO A 230 22.08 10.90 1.89
C PRO A 230 20.69 11.26 2.44
N SER A 231 19.86 10.24 2.65
CA SER A 231 18.55 10.43 3.29
C SER A 231 18.70 10.40 4.80
N THR A 232 17.96 11.27 5.49
CA THR A 232 17.85 11.27 6.95
C THR A 232 16.44 10.88 7.35
N LEU A 233 16.31 9.72 8.01
CA LEU A 233 15.07 9.26 8.62
C LEU A 233 15.05 9.68 10.09
N ARG A 234 14.18 10.63 10.43
CA ARG A 234 13.92 11.06 11.80
C ARG A 234 12.59 10.48 12.28
N THR A 235 12.60 9.86 13.45
CA THR A 235 11.42 9.32 14.10
C THR A 235 11.22 9.99 15.45
N GLU A 236 10.08 10.61 15.65
CA GLU A 236 9.63 11.14 16.94
C GLU A 236 8.87 10.03 17.67
N LEU A 237 9.40 9.61 18.80
CA LEU A 237 8.80 8.59 19.65
C LEU A 237 8.10 9.23 20.84
N VAL A 238 7.01 8.62 21.26
CA VAL A 238 6.31 8.98 22.49
C VAL A 238 7.27 8.87 23.69
N PRO A 239 7.25 9.82 24.65
CA PRO A 239 8.08 9.75 25.84
C PRO A 239 7.89 8.44 26.62
N LYS A 240 8.96 7.98 27.30
CA LYS A 240 8.88 6.79 28.16
C LYS A 240 7.91 7.05 29.32
N GLY A 241 7.05 6.06 29.59
CA GLY A 241 6.08 6.15 30.69
C GLY A 241 4.79 6.89 30.33
N SER A 242 4.69 7.48 29.15
CA SER A 242 3.42 8.03 28.68
C SER A 242 2.46 6.89 28.34
N VAL A 243 1.26 6.94 28.90
CA VAL A 243 0.16 6.05 28.51
C VAL A 243 -0.48 6.66 27.27
N ARG A 244 -0.27 6.01 26.12
CA ARG A 244 -0.93 6.43 24.90
C ARG A 244 -2.12 5.51 24.63
N VAL A 245 -3.29 6.11 24.47
CA VAL A 245 -4.46 5.41 23.93
C VAL A 245 -4.15 5.10 22.46
N VAL A 246 -4.40 3.88 22.03
CA VAL A 246 -4.21 3.48 20.64
C VAL A 246 -5.19 4.28 19.76
N PHE A 247 -4.67 4.99 18.77
CA PHE A 247 -5.41 5.89 17.88
C PHE A 247 -6.21 7.01 18.61
N PRO A 248 -5.58 7.83 19.47
CA PRO A 248 -6.25 8.99 20.04
C PRO A 248 -6.47 10.06 18.95
N GLU A 249 -7.29 11.05 19.24
CA GLU A 249 -7.11 12.35 18.60
C GLU A 249 -5.69 12.82 18.96
N TYR A 250 -4.83 12.89 17.97
CA TYR A 250 -3.41 13.08 18.19
C TYR A 250 -3.09 14.47 18.72
N VAL A 251 -2.88 14.59 20.02
CA VAL A 251 -2.14 15.73 20.58
C VAL A 251 -0.66 15.41 20.49
N ARG A 252 0.09 16.22 19.76
CA ARG A 252 1.55 16.10 19.65
C ARG A 252 2.19 16.37 21.01
N ASP A 253 2.96 15.40 21.52
CA ASP A 253 3.78 15.64 22.71
C ASP A 253 4.89 16.65 22.36
N PRO A 254 5.05 17.72 23.13
CA PRO A 254 6.06 18.74 22.83
C PRO A 254 7.50 18.26 23.07
N ASN A 255 7.69 17.15 23.80
CA ASN A 255 8.99 16.61 24.15
C ASN A 255 9.18 15.15 23.67
N PRO A 256 9.08 14.86 22.37
CA PRO A 256 9.27 13.51 21.85
C PRO A 256 10.71 13.03 22.04
N ARG A 257 10.89 11.72 22.16
CA ARG A 257 12.21 11.12 22.01
C ARG A 257 12.57 11.02 20.54
N ILE A 258 13.68 11.60 20.16
CA ILE A 258 14.13 11.60 18.77
C ILE A 258 15.04 10.41 18.50
N ARG A 259 14.79 9.72 17.37
CA ARG A 259 15.74 8.80 16.72
C ARG A 259 16.00 9.32 15.31
N GLU A 260 17.26 9.40 14.97
CA GLU A 260 17.68 9.85 13.64
C GLU A 260 18.72 8.90 13.08
N LYS A 261 18.59 8.57 11.81
CA LYS A 261 19.53 7.75 11.05
C LYS A 261 19.72 8.38 9.68
N THR A 262 20.95 8.41 9.21
CA THR A 262 21.29 8.94 7.89
C THR A 262 22.01 7.87 7.07
N GLY A 263 21.73 7.78 5.78
CA GLY A 263 22.33 6.81 4.87
C GLY A 263 21.85 6.92 3.43
N ASN A 264 22.35 6.04 2.60
CA ASN A 264 22.08 6.02 1.16
C ASN A 264 21.12 4.88 0.75
N ASN A 265 20.26 4.43 1.67
CA ASN A 265 19.25 3.42 1.39
C ASN A 265 18.14 3.55 2.43
N VAL A 266 16.92 3.91 1.99
CA VAL A 266 15.77 4.17 2.86
C VAL A 266 15.30 2.89 3.55
N GLU A 267 15.32 1.77 2.86
CA GLU A 267 14.97 0.47 3.45
C GLU A 267 15.88 0.12 4.64
N ALA A 268 17.19 0.30 4.49
CA ALA A 268 18.13 0.07 5.58
C ALA A 268 17.99 1.05 6.76
N LEU A 269 17.57 2.28 6.51
CA LEU A 269 17.25 3.26 7.56
C LEU A 269 16.03 2.82 8.37
N LEU A 270 15.01 2.27 7.70
CA LEU A 270 13.79 1.81 8.34
C LEU A 270 14.02 0.52 9.14
N ILE A 271 14.42 -0.55 8.48
CA ILE A 271 14.44 -1.92 9.02
C ILE A 271 15.80 -2.40 9.51
N GLY A 272 16.85 -1.61 9.28
CA GLY A 272 18.25 -1.97 9.57
C GLY A 272 18.88 -2.79 8.44
N LYS A 273 20.19 -2.96 8.52
CA LYS A 273 20.91 -3.79 7.53
C LYS A 273 20.47 -5.26 7.66
N PRO A 274 20.33 -5.99 6.55
CA PRO A 274 20.12 -7.43 6.61
C PRO A 274 21.17 -8.08 7.51
N ARG A 275 20.75 -8.95 8.42
CA ARG A 275 21.72 -9.79 9.16
C ARG A 275 22.36 -10.74 8.13
N LYS A 276 23.69 -10.65 8.01
CA LYS A 276 24.47 -11.57 7.18
C LYS A 276 24.35 -12.99 7.67
#